data_d796ca928e78145e374bc023c95b0fd4
#
_entry.id   d796ca928e78145e374bc023c95b0fd4
#
_cell.length_a   1.000
_cell.length_b   1.000
_cell.length_c   1.000
_cell.angle_alpha   90.00
_cell.angle_beta   90.00
_cell.angle_gamma   90.00
#
_symmetry.space_group_name_H-M   'P 1'
#
loop_
_entity.id
_entity.type
_entity.pdbx_description
1 polymer ?
#
loop_
_entity_poly.entity_id
_entity_poly.type
_entity_poly.pdbx_seq_one_letter_code
_entity_poly.pdbx_strand_id
1 'polypeptide(L)'
;MANAPTKLLIAASGTGGHLFPAIALAEQLPDYQIEWLGVPNRLETQLVPKQYPLHTIAVEGFQERLGLGTVQILAKFMRSIVQVRRLLKQGKFQGVFTTGGYIAAPAVIAARSLSLPVLFHEANAIPGKVTRFFSPWCSAIALGFEPASQYLTRAKTSYTGTPVRAQFQVNELPPLELPIPKDVPLIVVVGGSQGAVAVNQLVRQCASAWLNAGVWIVHLTGDNDPDADSLKHPQYFTLPFYDNMAGLLQRANLAISRAGAGTLTELAITQTPAILIPYPYAAEDHQAYNAAVFKAAGAALVFRQDQLTSELLASKVLSLLQSPEQLKQMGEDADAIAVPDSAERLANLVRQLVE
;
A
#
# COMPACT_ATOMS: atom_id res chain seq x y z
N MET A 1 -28.20 -12.28 27.39
CA MET A 1 -26.90 -11.75 27.85
C MET A 1 -26.17 -11.30 26.60
N ALA A 2 -25.79 -10.05 26.47
CA ALA A 2 -24.99 -9.63 25.34
C ALA A 2 -23.63 -10.35 25.45
N ASN A 3 -23.24 -11.10 24.41
CA ASN A 3 -21.92 -11.69 24.36
C ASN A 3 -20.86 -10.59 24.46
N ALA A 4 -19.78 -10.83 25.20
CA ALA A 4 -18.66 -9.90 25.23
C ALA A 4 -18.16 -9.68 23.78
N PRO A 5 -17.79 -8.44 23.40
CA PRO A 5 -17.35 -8.16 22.05
C PRO A 5 -16.13 -9.00 21.68
N THR A 6 -16.09 -9.50 20.46
CA THR A 6 -14.96 -10.26 19.92
C THR A 6 -13.71 -9.39 19.88
N LYS A 7 -12.58 -9.92 20.41
CA LYS A 7 -11.34 -9.18 20.57
C LYS A 7 -10.29 -9.58 19.54
N LEU A 8 -9.88 -8.63 18.69
CA LEU A 8 -8.92 -8.84 17.61
C LEU A 8 -7.64 -8.01 17.84
N LEU A 9 -6.46 -8.64 17.71
CA LEU A 9 -5.20 -7.95 17.67
C LEU A 9 -4.79 -7.69 16.21
N ILE A 10 -4.58 -6.43 15.84
CA ILE A 10 -4.03 -6.04 14.53
C ILE A 10 -2.54 -5.79 14.68
N ALA A 11 -1.71 -6.61 14.04
CA ALA A 11 -0.26 -6.47 14.00
C ALA A 11 0.17 -5.88 12.65
N ALA A 12 0.26 -4.55 12.60
CA ALA A 12 0.66 -3.80 11.41
C ALA A 12 1.57 -2.64 11.78
N SER A 13 2.70 -2.51 11.08
CA SER A 13 3.74 -1.52 11.37
C SER A 13 4.51 -1.14 10.11
N GLY A 14 5.09 0.04 10.12
CA GLY A 14 6.08 0.49 9.17
C GLY A 14 5.57 1.53 8.19
N THR A 15 5.19 1.16 6.98
CA THR A 15 4.76 2.10 5.92
C THR A 15 3.24 2.18 5.78
N GLY A 16 2.75 3.22 5.09
CA GLY A 16 1.33 3.34 4.76
C GLY A 16 0.75 2.11 4.04
N GLY A 17 1.56 1.42 3.24
CA GLY A 17 1.15 0.18 2.55
C GLY A 17 0.75 -0.97 3.48
N HIS A 18 1.26 -1.00 4.72
CA HIS A 18 0.83 -1.94 5.76
C HIS A 18 -0.28 -1.38 6.64
N LEU A 19 -0.23 -0.09 6.93
CA LEU A 19 -1.12 0.54 7.91
C LEU A 19 -2.51 0.81 7.32
N PHE A 20 -2.62 1.39 6.12
CA PHE A 20 -3.91 1.75 5.54
C PHE A 20 -4.85 0.55 5.31
N PRO A 21 -4.40 -0.60 4.78
CA PRO A 21 -5.27 -1.78 4.67
C PRO A 21 -5.75 -2.30 6.03
N ALA A 22 -4.91 -2.19 7.06
CA ALA A 22 -5.26 -2.62 8.40
C ALA A 22 -6.24 -1.66 9.08
N ILE A 23 -6.11 -0.35 8.86
CA ILE A 23 -7.06 0.67 9.35
C ILE A 23 -8.40 0.48 8.65
N ALA A 24 -8.42 0.34 7.33
CA ALA A 24 -9.65 0.13 6.56
C ALA A 24 -10.38 -1.16 6.99
N LEU A 25 -9.65 -2.23 7.33
CA LEU A 25 -10.25 -3.42 7.93
C LEU A 25 -10.87 -3.10 9.31
N ALA A 26 -10.14 -2.38 10.16
CA ALA A 26 -10.61 -2.06 11.51
C ALA A 26 -11.92 -1.25 11.49
N GLU A 27 -12.07 -0.35 10.53
CA GLU A 27 -13.27 0.45 10.30
C GLU A 27 -14.49 -0.40 9.87
N GLN A 28 -14.27 -1.57 9.24
CA GLN A 28 -15.33 -2.52 8.87
C GLN A 28 -15.74 -3.49 10.00
N LEU A 29 -15.11 -3.38 11.17
CA LEU A 29 -15.35 -4.24 12.33
C LEU A 29 -15.76 -3.41 13.57
N PRO A 30 -16.84 -2.59 13.49
CA PRO A 30 -17.26 -1.72 14.59
C PRO A 30 -17.77 -2.49 15.81
N ASP A 31 -18.15 -3.75 15.63
CA ASP A 31 -18.62 -4.70 16.63
C ASP A 31 -17.48 -5.44 17.35
N TYR A 32 -16.24 -5.26 16.91
CA TYR A 32 -15.04 -5.86 17.50
C TYR A 32 -14.32 -4.89 18.44
N GLN A 33 -13.74 -5.43 19.50
CA GLN A 33 -12.77 -4.72 20.31
C GLN A 33 -11.39 -4.90 19.68
N ILE A 34 -10.91 -3.88 18.98
CA ILE A 34 -9.63 -3.90 18.28
C ILE A 34 -8.55 -3.26 19.14
N GLU A 35 -7.41 -3.93 19.27
CA GLU A 35 -6.17 -3.37 19.80
C GLU A 35 -5.07 -3.52 18.76
N TRP A 36 -4.11 -2.61 18.78
CA TRP A 36 -3.05 -2.54 17.78
C TRP A 36 -1.71 -2.95 18.34
N LEU A 37 -0.93 -3.69 17.53
CA LEU A 37 0.46 -4.02 17.83
C LEU A 37 1.36 -3.35 16.80
N GLY A 38 2.27 -2.50 17.26
CA GLY A 38 3.22 -1.72 16.46
C GLY A 38 4.65 -1.81 16.96
N VAL A 39 5.52 -1.02 16.35
CA VAL A 39 6.93 -0.81 16.73
C VAL A 39 7.08 0.63 17.23
N PRO A 40 7.84 0.90 18.30
CA PRO A 40 8.04 2.26 18.78
C PRO A 40 8.59 3.22 17.71
N ASN A 41 8.14 4.48 17.76
CA ASN A 41 8.65 5.57 16.90
C ASN A 41 8.51 5.33 15.38
N ARG A 42 7.42 4.69 14.97
CA ARG A 42 7.07 4.49 13.56
C ARG A 42 5.74 5.15 13.22
N LEU A 43 5.34 5.10 11.93
CA LEU A 43 4.14 5.77 11.42
C LEU A 43 2.84 5.36 12.12
N GLU A 44 2.76 4.17 12.67
CA GLU A 44 1.57 3.73 13.43
C GLU A 44 1.27 4.62 14.64
N THR A 45 2.27 5.25 15.24
CA THR A 45 2.05 6.18 16.35
C THR A 45 1.31 7.46 15.94
N GLN A 46 1.30 7.77 14.64
CA GLN A 46 0.65 8.93 14.06
C GLN A 46 -0.64 8.58 13.30
N LEU A 47 -0.63 7.44 12.58
CA LEU A 47 -1.70 7.08 11.65
C LEU A 47 -2.80 6.21 12.29
N VAL A 48 -2.48 5.39 13.29
CA VAL A 48 -3.49 4.56 13.95
C VAL A 48 -4.46 5.44 14.73
N PRO A 49 -5.78 5.34 14.48
CA PRO A 49 -6.78 6.10 15.22
C PRO A 49 -6.68 5.88 16.72
N LYS A 50 -6.76 6.95 17.50
CA LYS A 50 -6.60 6.94 18.98
C LYS A 50 -7.59 6.05 19.72
N GLN A 51 -8.68 5.67 19.08
CA GLN A 51 -9.66 4.74 19.62
C GLN A 51 -9.14 3.30 19.77
N TYR A 52 -8.07 2.94 19.04
CA TYR A 52 -7.46 1.62 19.11
C TYR A 52 -6.24 1.66 20.03
N PRO A 53 -6.27 0.98 21.20
CA PRO A 53 -5.12 0.89 22.08
C PRO A 53 -3.89 0.36 21.35
N LEU A 54 -2.78 1.11 21.38
CA LEU A 54 -1.54 0.76 20.73
C LEU A 54 -0.55 0.13 21.71
N HIS A 55 -0.20 -1.12 21.47
CA HIS A 55 0.89 -1.83 22.13
C HIS A 55 2.12 -1.81 21.26
N THR A 56 3.30 -1.72 21.83
CA THR A 56 4.54 -1.72 21.06
C THR A 56 5.50 -2.80 21.50
N ILE A 57 6.19 -3.42 20.54
CA ILE A 57 7.28 -4.37 20.77
C ILE A 57 8.52 -3.94 20.00
N ALA A 58 9.69 -4.14 20.60
CA ALA A 58 10.96 -3.90 19.93
C ALA A 58 11.29 -5.09 19.03
N VAL A 59 11.02 -4.97 17.73
CA VAL A 59 11.39 -5.95 16.72
C VAL A 59 12.15 -5.26 15.58
N GLU A 60 13.24 -5.88 15.15
CA GLU A 60 14.12 -5.40 14.07
C GLU A 60 14.25 -6.50 13.02
N GLY A 61 14.53 -6.10 11.76
CA GLY A 61 14.81 -7.06 10.70
C GLY A 61 16.19 -7.68 10.84
N PHE A 62 16.32 -8.94 10.46
CA PHE A 62 17.61 -9.62 10.34
C PHE A 62 18.35 -9.06 9.11
N GLN A 63 19.04 -7.94 9.26
CA GLN A 63 19.81 -7.29 8.16
C GLN A 63 21.32 -7.44 8.30
N GLU A 64 21.82 -7.94 9.43
CA GLU A 64 23.25 -8.03 9.71
C GLU A 64 23.85 -9.40 9.37
N ARG A 65 25.14 -9.37 8.99
CA ARG A 65 25.95 -10.59 8.85
C ARG A 65 26.06 -11.30 10.21
N LEU A 66 26.10 -12.63 10.20
CA LEU A 66 26.22 -13.45 11.40
C LEU A 66 27.39 -12.97 12.29
N GLY A 67 27.07 -12.59 13.54
CA GLY A 67 28.02 -12.08 14.54
C GLY A 67 27.40 -11.97 15.93
N LEU A 68 28.10 -11.35 16.90
CA LEU A 68 27.58 -11.15 18.25
C LEU A 68 26.25 -10.36 18.27
N GLY A 69 26.03 -9.46 17.33
CA GLY A 69 24.74 -8.76 17.14
C GLY A 69 23.58 -9.70 16.85
N THR A 70 23.82 -10.81 16.15
CA THR A 70 22.76 -11.79 15.82
C THR A 70 22.14 -12.41 17.08
N VAL A 71 22.93 -12.67 18.11
CA VAL A 71 22.45 -13.24 19.38
C VAL A 71 21.53 -12.24 20.08
N GLN A 72 21.87 -10.96 20.06
CA GLN A 72 21.02 -9.90 20.64
C GLN A 72 19.71 -9.74 19.87
N ILE A 73 19.74 -9.78 18.53
CA ILE A 73 18.56 -9.72 17.68
C ILE A 73 17.66 -10.93 17.97
N LEU A 74 18.22 -12.13 18.07
CA LEU A 74 17.48 -13.33 18.41
C LEU A 74 16.84 -13.26 19.80
N ALA A 75 17.58 -12.77 20.81
CA ALA A 75 17.06 -12.56 22.16
C ALA A 75 15.91 -11.54 22.19
N LYS A 76 16.04 -10.41 21.48
CA LYS A 76 14.97 -9.42 21.30
C LYS A 76 13.75 -10.07 20.62
N PHE A 77 13.97 -10.85 19.58
CA PHE A 77 12.90 -11.55 18.84
C PHE A 77 12.16 -12.55 19.76
N MET A 78 12.88 -13.38 20.50
CA MET A 78 12.26 -14.31 21.46
C MET A 78 11.49 -13.58 22.55
N ARG A 79 12.04 -12.48 23.07
CA ARG A 79 11.35 -11.61 24.04
C ARG A 79 10.05 -11.04 23.46
N SER A 80 10.07 -10.60 22.19
CA SER A 80 8.87 -10.07 21.52
C SER A 80 7.78 -11.13 21.39
N ILE A 81 8.12 -12.37 21.05
CA ILE A 81 7.17 -13.49 21.03
C ILE A 81 6.51 -13.69 22.42
N VAL A 82 7.31 -13.70 23.47
CA VAL A 82 6.78 -13.87 24.86
C VAL A 82 5.89 -12.69 25.24
N GLN A 83 6.25 -11.47 24.89
CA GLN A 83 5.44 -10.28 25.16
C GLN A 83 4.08 -10.35 24.43
N VAL A 84 4.08 -10.65 23.12
CA VAL A 84 2.85 -10.79 22.35
C VAL A 84 1.99 -11.95 22.87
N ARG A 85 2.60 -13.08 23.21
CA ARG A 85 1.88 -14.22 23.79
C ARG A 85 1.20 -13.88 25.11
N ARG A 86 1.88 -13.10 25.97
CA ARG A 86 1.28 -12.59 27.22
C ARG A 86 0.12 -11.65 26.94
N LEU A 87 0.31 -10.69 26.02
CA LEU A 87 -0.72 -9.75 25.60
C LEU A 87 -1.97 -10.50 25.12
N LEU A 88 -1.82 -11.44 24.18
CA LEU A 88 -2.92 -12.24 23.62
C LEU A 88 -3.67 -13.02 24.70
N LYS A 89 -2.93 -13.70 25.62
CA LYS A 89 -3.52 -14.51 26.70
C LYS A 89 -4.23 -13.65 27.74
N GLN A 90 -3.60 -12.59 28.24
CA GLN A 90 -4.14 -11.72 29.28
C GLN A 90 -5.31 -10.88 28.76
N GLY A 91 -5.18 -10.39 27.50
CA GLY A 91 -6.24 -9.64 26.82
C GLY A 91 -7.41 -10.50 26.36
N LYS A 92 -7.31 -11.84 26.42
CA LYS A 92 -8.33 -12.78 25.92
C LYS A 92 -8.70 -12.55 24.45
N PHE A 93 -7.69 -12.30 23.62
CA PHE A 93 -7.91 -12.13 22.18
C PHE A 93 -8.37 -13.44 21.54
N GLN A 94 -9.22 -13.33 20.51
CA GLN A 94 -9.81 -14.44 19.78
C GLN A 94 -9.19 -14.64 18.40
N GLY A 95 -8.41 -13.67 17.90
CA GLY A 95 -7.70 -13.78 16.65
C GLY A 95 -6.62 -12.71 16.48
N VAL A 96 -5.80 -12.91 15.46
CA VAL A 96 -4.75 -11.97 15.05
C VAL A 96 -4.87 -11.70 13.56
N PHE A 97 -4.85 -10.42 13.19
CA PHE A 97 -4.70 -9.97 11.81
C PHE A 97 -3.32 -9.33 11.63
N THR A 98 -2.68 -9.56 10.48
CA THR A 98 -1.41 -8.90 10.16
C THR A 98 -1.30 -8.61 8.66
N THR A 99 -0.65 -7.49 8.33
CA THR A 99 -0.33 -7.08 6.96
C THR A 99 1.12 -7.36 6.58
N GLY A 100 1.86 -8.09 7.42
CA GLY A 100 3.25 -8.43 7.14
C GLY A 100 4.28 -7.55 7.85
N GLY A 101 5.47 -7.49 7.26
CA GLY A 101 6.61 -6.85 7.89
C GLY A 101 7.21 -7.66 9.05
N TYR A 102 8.20 -7.10 9.74
CA TYR A 102 8.91 -7.80 10.82
C TYR A 102 8.03 -8.11 12.04
N ILE A 103 6.98 -7.33 12.26
CA ILE A 103 6.05 -7.50 13.37
C ILE A 103 5.15 -8.73 13.22
N ALA A 104 4.93 -9.18 11.99
CA ALA A 104 4.10 -10.36 11.71
C ALA A 104 4.67 -11.64 12.33
N ALA A 105 5.99 -11.82 12.27
CA ALA A 105 6.62 -13.04 12.74
C ALA A 105 6.34 -13.34 14.23
N PRO A 106 6.63 -12.45 15.19
CA PRO A 106 6.30 -12.71 16.60
C PRO A 106 4.80 -12.81 16.85
N ALA A 107 3.97 -12.08 16.10
CA ALA A 107 2.52 -12.14 16.22
C ALA A 107 1.96 -13.51 15.80
N VAL A 108 2.39 -14.03 14.64
CA VAL A 108 1.98 -15.36 14.13
C VAL A 108 2.43 -16.47 15.05
N ILE A 109 3.69 -16.46 15.52
CA ILE A 109 4.22 -17.49 16.42
C ILE A 109 3.46 -17.48 17.74
N ALA A 110 3.25 -16.31 18.34
CA ALA A 110 2.53 -16.17 19.59
C ALA A 110 1.08 -16.63 19.50
N ALA A 111 0.35 -16.22 18.44
CA ALA A 111 -1.03 -16.64 18.19
C ALA A 111 -1.11 -18.16 18.00
N ARG A 112 -0.24 -18.73 17.17
CA ARG A 112 -0.19 -20.19 16.93
C ARG A 112 0.05 -20.99 18.21
N SER A 113 0.94 -20.49 19.11
CA SER A 113 1.22 -21.13 20.41
C SER A 113 0.02 -21.14 21.37
N LEU A 114 -1.00 -20.35 21.08
CA LEU A 114 -2.27 -20.26 21.84
C LEU A 114 -3.45 -20.83 21.05
N SER A 115 -3.20 -21.46 19.91
CA SER A 115 -4.22 -21.99 19.00
C SER A 115 -5.22 -20.92 18.51
N LEU A 116 -4.80 -19.67 18.47
CA LEU A 116 -5.62 -18.57 17.95
C LEU A 116 -5.54 -18.51 16.42
N PRO A 117 -6.64 -18.24 15.72
CA PRO A 117 -6.62 -18.02 14.27
C PRO A 117 -5.79 -16.80 13.91
N VAL A 118 -5.09 -16.90 12.78
CA VAL A 118 -4.31 -15.81 12.19
C VAL A 118 -4.76 -15.61 10.76
N LEU A 119 -5.20 -14.38 10.45
CA LEU A 119 -5.38 -13.92 9.08
C LEU A 119 -4.20 -13.03 8.70
N PHE A 120 -3.54 -13.38 7.61
CA PHE A 120 -2.45 -12.59 7.05
C PHE A 120 -2.91 -11.95 5.74
N HIS A 121 -2.68 -10.67 5.54
CA HIS A 121 -2.93 -9.99 4.28
C HIS A 121 -1.62 -9.73 3.54
N GLU A 122 -1.50 -10.27 2.32
CA GLU A 122 -0.38 -10.00 1.41
C GLU A 122 -0.83 -9.09 0.30
N ALA A 123 -0.31 -7.88 0.30
CA ALA A 123 -0.71 -6.83 -0.63
C ALA A 123 -0.04 -6.97 -2.02
N ASN A 124 1.11 -7.64 -2.13
CA ASN A 124 1.90 -7.69 -3.36
C ASN A 124 1.58 -8.92 -4.21
N ALA A 125 1.82 -8.80 -5.52
CA ALA A 125 1.66 -9.89 -6.49
C ALA A 125 2.71 -11.01 -6.32
N ILE A 126 3.86 -10.70 -5.69
CA ILE A 126 4.81 -11.70 -5.19
C ILE A 126 4.89 -11.58 -3.67
N PRO A 127 4.56 -12.64 -2.90
CA PRO A 127 4.58 -12.58 -1.46
C PRO A 127 5.99 -12.39 -0.89
N GLY A 128 6.10 -11.54 0.13
CA GLY A 128 7.36 -11.32 0.83
C GLY A 128 7.87 -12.58 1.54
N LYS A 129 9.17 -12.62 1.89
CA LYS A 129 9.80 -13.75 2.58
C LYS A 129 9.09 -14.14 3.88
N VAL A 130 8.66 -13.16 4.66
CA VAL A 130 7.92 -13.38 5.92
C VAL A 130 6.58 -14.07 5.62
N THR A 131 5.82 -13.57 4.66
CA THR A 131 4.56 -14.19 4.23
C THR A 131 4.77 -15.63 3.79
N ARG A 132 5.71 -15.88 2.89
CA ARG A 132 6.00 -17.25 2.39
C ARG A 132 6.39 -18.20 3.51
N PHE A 133 7.21 -17.75 4.45
CA PHE A 133 7.68 -18.60 5.56
C PHE A 133 6.56 -18.92 6.55
N PHE A 134 5.74 -17.93 6.92
CA PHE A 134 4.73 -18.08 7.95
C PHE A 134 3.34 -18.48 7.42
N SER A 135 3.10 -18.42 6.12
CA SER A 135 1.81 -18.75 5.52
C SER A 135 1.26 -20.12 5.94
N PRO A 136 2.07 -21.20 6.06
CA PRO A 136 1.54 -22.51 6.50
C PRO A 136 1.03 -22.52 7.96
N TRP A 137 1.38 -21.50 8.76
CA TRP A 137 0.97 -21.38 10.16
C TRP A 137 -0.25 -20.46 10.34
N CYS A 138 -0.66 -19.79 9.29
CA CYS A 138 -1.84 -18.94 9.28
C CYS A 138 -3.11 -19.73 8.97
N SER A 139 -4.24 -19.29 9.48
CA SER A 139 -5.56 -19.88 9.21
C SER A 139 -6.01 -19.61 7.78
N ALA A 140 -5.70 -18.38 7.29
CA ALA A 140 -5.86 -18.01 5.88
C ALA A 140 -4.91 -16.84 5.53
N ILE A 141 -4.68 -16.71 4.22
CA ILE A 141 -3.96 -15.56 3.62
C ILE A 141 -4.93 -14.84 2.69
N ALA A 142 -5.22 -13.59 2.99
CA ALA A 142 -5.94 -12.69 2.09
C ALA A 142 -4.96 -12.09 1.08
N LEU A 143 -5.31 -12.12 -0.19
CA LEU A 143 -4.43 -11.68 -1.28
C LEU A 143 -4.92 -10.36 -1.89
N GLY A 144 -4.00 -9.40 -2.00
CA GLY A 144 -4.22 -8.16 -2.75
C GLY A 144 -4.21 -8.38 -4.27
N PHE A 145 -3.39 -9.32 -4.74
CA PHE A 145 -3.34 -9.76 -6.13
C PHE A 145 -3.49 -11.27 -6.21
N GLU A 146 -4.40 -11.74 -7.07
CA GLU A 146 -4.67 -13.17 -7.22
C GLU A 146 -3.43 -14.00 -7.61
N PRO A 147 -2.51 -13.53 -8.49
CA PRO A 147 -1.29 -14.26 -8.85
C PRO A 147 -0.38 -14.62 -7.67
N ALA A 148 -0.50 -13.96 -6.52
CA ALA A 148 0.29 -14.30 -5.33
C ALA A 148 -0.01 -15.72 -4.81
N SER A 149 -1.18 -16.30 -5.11
CA SER A 149 -1.59 -17.64 -4.69
C SER A 149 -0.64 -18.73 -5.15
N GLN A 150 -0.05 -18.58 -6.36
CA GLN A 150 0.89 -19.57 -6.93
C GLN A 150 2.15 -19.79 -6.08
N TYR A 151 2.52 -18.81 -5.26
CA TYR A 151 3.69 -18.88 -4.36
C TYR A 151 3.34 -19.39 -2.96
N LEU A 152 2.05 -19.59 -2.65
CA LEU A 152 1.54 -19.92 -1.32
C LEU A 152 0.78 -21.25 -1.29
N THR A 153 1.28 -22.25 -2.03
CA THR A 153 0.63 -23.55 -2.27
C THR A 153 0.34 -24.37 -1.01
N ARG A 154 0.96 -24.02 0.14
CA ARG A 154 0.79 -24.71 1.44
C ARG A 154 -0.15 -23.94 2.38
N ALA A 155 -0.80 -22.89 1.92
CA ALA A 155 -1.70 -22.06 2.72
C ALA A 155 -3.09 -21.99 2.07
N LYS A 156 -4.12 -21.77 2.89
CA LYS A 156 -5.44 -21.41 2.40
C LYS A 156 -5.41 -19.95 1.98
N THR A 157 -5.59 -19.69 0.70
CA THR A 157 -5.60 -18.33 0.15
C THR A 157 -6.98 -17.89 -0.25
N SER A 158 -7.28 -16.59 -0.16
CA SER A 158 -8.52 -15.98 -0.61
C SER A 158 -8.19 -14.62 -1.27
N TYR A 159 -8.67 -14.40 -2.48
CA TYR A 159 -8.51 -13.11 -3.15
C TYR A 159 -9.53 -12.11 -2.60
N THR A 160 -9.06 -11.08 -1.92
CA THR A 160 -9.86 -10.03 -1.31
C THR A 160 -9.60 -8.65 -1.91
N GLY A 161 -8.57 -8.51 -2.72
CA GLY A 161 -8.01 -7.21 -3.03
C GLY A 161 -7.26 -6.61 -1.84
N THR A 162 -6.77 -5.38 -2.00
CA THR A 162 -6.14 -4.61 -0.93
C THR A 162 -7.08 -3.48 -0.49
N PRO A 163 -7.49 -3.42 0.79
CA PRO A 163 -8.31 -2.32 1.29
C PRO A 163 -7.65 -0.95 1.10
N VAL A 164 -8.44 0.01 0.66
CA VAL A 164 -8.02 1.41 0.51
C VAL A 164 -8.59 2.27 1.63
N ARG A 165 -8.04 3.47 1.78
CA ARG A 165 -8.53 4.48 2.71
C ARG A 165 -9.99 4.84 2.42
N ALA A 166 -10.77 5.19 3.44
CA ALA A 166 -12.19 5.52 3.33
C ALA A 166 -12.49 6.60 2.27
N GLN A 167 -11.59 7.56 2.07
CA GLN A 167 -11.75 8.61 1.05
C GLN A 167 -11.89 8.09 -0.39
N PHE A 168 -11.45 6.87 -0.69
CA PHE A 168 -11.60 6.25 -2.01
C PHE A 168 -12.94 5.51 -2.17
N GLN A 169 -13.74 5.44 -1.11
CA GLN A 169 -15.03 4.74 -1.08
C GLN A 169 -16.24 5.69 -1.05
N VAL A 170 -15.99 7.01 -1.06
CA VAL A 170 -17.08 8.01 -1.05
C VAL A 170 -17.51 8.36 -2.46
N ASN A 171 -18.83 8.51 -2.66
CA ASN A 171 -19.40 8.87 -3.96
C ASN A 171 -19.16 10.33 -4.35
N GLU A 172 -19.07 11.21 -3.37
CA GLU A 172 -18.81 12.64 -3.58
C GLU A 172 -17.49 13.02 -2.93
N LEU A 173 -16.50 13.34 -3.76
CA LEU A 173 -15.20 13.77 -3.30
C LEU A 173 -15.19 15.27 -3.03
N PRO A 174 -14.51 15.74 -1.97
CA PRO A 174 -14.32 17.17 -1.77
C PRO A 174 -13.57 17.77 -2.96
N PRO A 175 -13.87 19.03 -3.32
CA PRO A 175 -13.16 19.72 -4.40
C PRO A 175 -11.66 19.79 -4.11
N LEU A 176 -10.85 19.82 -5.16
CA LEU A 176 -9.42 20.04 -5.01
C LEU A 176 -9.15 21.45 -4.49
N GLU A 177 -8.29 21.58 -3.51
CA GLU A 177 -7.83 22.87 -2.98
C GLU A 177 -6.80 23.56 -3.89
N LEU A 178 -6.48 22.93 -5.02
CA LEU A 178 -5.56 23.45 -6.02
C LEU A 178 -6.33 24.19 -7.12
N PRO A 179 -5.83 25.36 -7.59
CA PRO A 179 -6.51 26.18 -8.59
C PRO A 179 -6.34 25.60 -10.01
N ILE A 180 -6.71 24.34 -10.20
CA ILE A 180 -6.59 23.63 -11.47
C ILE A 180 -7.91 23.73 -12.24
N PRO A 181 -7.94 24.28 -13.46
CA PRO A 181 -9.17 24.32 -14.26
C PRO A 181 -9.70 22.91 -14.57
N LYS A 182 -11.03 22.80 -14.78
CA LYS A 182 -11.66 21.49 -15.01
C LYS A 182 -11.31 20.87 -16.36
N ASP A 183 -11.14 21.71 -17.38
CA ASP A 183 -11.04 21.29 -18.79
C ASP A 183 -9.60 21.23 -19.32
N VAL A 184 -8.62 21.15 -18.42
CA VAL A 184 -7.21 21.05 -18.80
C VAL A 184 -6.67 19.63 -18.57
N PRO A 185 -5.72 19.16 -19.38
CA PRO A 185 -5.06 17.89 -19.13
C PRO A 185 -4.23 17.98 -17.84
N LEU A 186 -4.42 17.03 -16.92
CA LEU A 186 -3.73 16.95 -15.64
C LEU A 186 -2.93 15.66 -15.54
N ILE A 187 -1.63 15.80 -15.23
CA ILE A 187 -0.75 14.72 -14.83
C ILE A 187 -0.55 14.77 -13.31
N VAL A 188 -0.67 13.61 -12.66
CA VAL A 188 -0.34 13.45 -11.24
C VAL A 188 0.88 12.54 -11.11
N VAL A 189 1.91 13.01 -10.40
CA VAL A 189 3.13 12.23 -10.16
C VAL A 189 3.16 11.76 -8.71
N VAL A 190 3.28 10.43 -8.49
CA VAL A 190 3.21 9.81 -7.17
C VAL A 190 4.43 8.93 -6.93
N GLY A 191 5.36 9.40 -6.10
CA GLY A 191 6.57 8.66 -5.71
C GLY A 191 6.34 7.61 -4.61
N GLY A 192 5.15 7.59 -3.98
CA GLY A 192 4.87 6.85 -2.75
C GLY A 192 5.22 7.66 -1.49
N SER A 193 4.94 7.09 -0.30
CA SER A 193 5.03 7.81 0.99
C SER A 193 6.42 8.37 1.34
N GLN A 194 7.48 7.85 0.73
CA GLN A 194 8.86 8.33 0.95
C GLN A 194 9.39 9.20 -0.19
N GLY A 195 8.57 9.44 -1.22
CA GLY A 195 9.01 10.06 -2.46
C GLY A 195 9.84 9.13 -3.34
N ALA A 196 10.22 9.64 -4.51
CA ALA A 196 11.01 8.88 -5.50
C ALA A 196 11.95 9.82 -6.25
N VAL A 197 13.05 10.23 -5.61
CA VAL A 197 13.99 11.26 -6.13
C VAL A 197 14.36 11.04 -7.61
N ALA A 198 14.68 9.81 -8.02
CA ALA A 198 15.02 9.52 -9.41
C ALA A 198 13.84 9.74 -10.39
N VAL A 199 12.60 9.41 -9.99
CA VAL A 199 11.40 9.70 -10.81
C VAL A 199 11.15 11.19 -10.80
N ASN A 200 11.30 11.86 -9.67
CA ASN A 200 11.11 13.30 -9.55
C ASN A 200 12.05 14.07 -10.46
N GLN A 201 13.33 13.69 -10.51
CA GLN A 201 14.32 14.27 -11.42
C GLN A 201 13.95 14.05 -12.89
N LEU A 202 13.55 12.83 -13.25
CA LEU A 202 13.12 12.51 -14.61
C LEU A 202 11.89 13.33 -15.04
N VAL A 203 10.90 13.47 -14.16
CA VAL A 203 9.70 14.27 -14.39
C VAL A 203 10.04 15.74 -14.59
N ARG A 204 10.93 16.32 -13.79
CA ARG A 204 11.38 17.72 -13.96
C ARG A 204 12.06 17.94 -15.30
N GLN A 205 12.85 16.97 -15.81
CA GLN A 205 13.45 17.05 -17.14
C GLN A 205 12.39 17.06 -18.27
N CYS A 206 11.28 16.35 -18.07
CA CYS A 206 10.16 16.30 -19.02
C CYS A 206 9.22 17.49 -18.94
N ALA A 207 9.17 18.18 -17.80
CA ALA A 207 8.10 19.11 -17.47
C ALA A 207 7.93 20.26 -18.49
N SER A 208 9.03 20.82 -19.01
CA SER A 208 8.94 21.91 -20.00
C SER A 208 8.19 21.49 -21.27
N ALA A 209 8.38 20.27 -21.75
CA ALA A 209 7.68 19.77 -22.93
C ALA A 209 6.16 19.65 -22.66
N TRP A 210 5.77 19.17 -21.48
CA TRP A 210 4.36 19.03 -21.11
C TRP A 210 3.69 20.38 -20.84
N LEU A 211 4.38 21.27 -20.13
CA LEU A 211 3.87 22.64 -19.84
C LEU A 211 3.65 23.45 -21.11
N ASN A 212 4.58 23.36 -22.09
CA ASN A 212 4.42 24.00 -23.41
C ASN A 212 3.24 23.43 -24.20
N ALA A 213 2.81 22.20 -23.92
CA ALA A 213 1.62 21.58 -24.49
C ALA A 213 0.33 21.90 -23.68
N GLY A 214 0.39 22.78 -22.69
CA GLY A 214 -0.76 23.19 -21.88
C GLY A 214 -1.15 22.21 -20.78
N VAL A 215 -0.31 21.24 -20.46
CA VAL A 215 -0.56 20.23 -19.41
C VAL A 215 -0.32 20.84 -18.02
N TRP A 216 -1.21 20.53 -17.09
CA TRP A 216 -1.04 20.84 -15.67
C TRP A 216 -0.42 19.65 -14.96
N ILE A 217 0.40 19.91 -13.95
CA ILE A 217 1.15 18.87 -13.25
C ILE A 217 1.03 19.06 -11.75
N VAL A 218 0.58 18.03 -11.04
CA VAL A 218 0.71 17.93 -9.58
C VAL A 218 1.76 16.87 -9.27
N HIS A 219 2.85 17.32 -8.68
CA HIS A 219 4.01 16.48 -8.40
C HIS A 219 4.14 16.25 -6.88
N LEU A 220 3.80 15.05 -6.41
CA LEU A 220 4.00 14.63 -5.02
C LEU A 220 5.42 14.11 -4.85
N THR A 221 6.31 14.99 -4.42
CA THR A 221 7.76 14.73 -4.37
C THR A 221 8.19 13.89 -3.17
N GLY A 222 7.39 13.88 -2.10
CA GLY A 222 7.81 13.39 -0.78
C GLY A 222 8.73 14.39 -0.06
N ASP A 223 9.03 14.10 1.21
CA ASP A 223 9.82 14.99 2.08
C ASP A 223 11.33 14.97 1.81
N ASN A 224 11.81 13.98 1.05
CA ASN A 224 13.26 13.73 0.89
C ASN A 224 13.83 14.21 -0.46
N ASP A 225 13.07 14.96 -1.25
CA ASP A 225 13.56 15.47 -2.54
C ASP A 225 14.29 16.80 -2.35
N PRO A 226 15.64 16.84 -2.52
CA PRO A 226 16.41 18.07 -2.31
C PRO A 226 16.12 19.15 -3.35
N ASP A 227 15.58 18.76 -4.52
CA ASP A 227 15.31 19.64 -5.65
C ASP A 227 13.81 19.92 -5.83
N ALA A 228 12.98 19.69 -4.80
CA ALA A 228 11.53 19.84 -4.88
C ALA A 228 11.10 21.22 -5.43
N ASP A 229 11.77 22.29 -5.03
CA ASP A 229 11.48 23.67 -5.40
C ASP A 229 12.26 24.21 -6.63
N SER A 230 12.99 23.32 -7.33
CA SER A 230 13.86 23.74 -8.45
C SER A 230 13.11 24.20 -9.70
N LEU A 231 11.84 23.76 -9.87
CA LEU A 231 10.97 24.14 -10.99
C LEU A 231 9.76 24.94 -10.47
N LYS A 232 9.61 26.18 -10.93
CA LYS A 232 8.46 27.04 -10.60
C LYS A 232 7.73 27.42 -11.88
N HIS A 233 6.45 27.03 -11.96
CA HIS A 233 5.58 27.38 -13.09
C HIS A 233 4.12 27.44 -12.61
N PRO A 234 3.26 28.34 -13.14
CA PRO A 234 1.85 28.44 -12.72
C PRO A 234 1.02 27.16 -12.86
N GLN A 235 1.41 26.27 -13.79
CA GLN A 235 0.74 24.99 -14.04
C GLN A 235 1.48 23.80 -13.42
N TYR A 236 2.49 24.04 -12.56
CA TYR A 236 3.28 22.98 -11.92
C TYR A 236 3.24 23.16 -10.40
N PHE A 237 2.54 22.25 -9.72
CA PHE A 237 2.39 22.24 -8.28
C PHE A 237 3.29 21.16 -7.68
N THR A 238 4.18 21.58 -6.80
CA THR A 238 5.05 20.68 -6.04
C THR A 238 4.54 20.59 -4.61
N LEU A 239 4.25 19.39 -4.16
CA LEU A 239 3.76 19.12 -2.81
C LEU A 239 4.50 17.92 -2.23
N PRO A 240 4.91 17.94 -0.95
CA PRO A 240 5.49 16.76 -0.31
C PRO A 240 4.44 15.64 -0.16
N PHE A 241 3.21 16.01 0.15
CA PHE A 241 2.07 15.14 0.36
C PHE A 241 0.76 15.88 0.02
N TYR A 242 -0.30 15.14 -0.27
CA TYR A 242 -1.64 15.69 -0.50
C TYR A 242 -2.71 14.81 0.15
N ASP A 243 -3.57 15.40 0.97
CA ASP A 243 -4.56 14.66 1.75
C ASP A 243 -5.67 14.08 0.88
N ASN A 244 -6.25 14.91 -0.02
CA ASN A 244 -7.33 14.50 -0.91
C ASN A 244 -6.80 13.75 -2.15
N MET A 245 -6.13 12.61 -1.91
CA MET A 245 -5.58 11.77 -2.99
C MET A 245 -6.66 11.19 -3.89
N ALA A 246 -7.81 10.83 -3.35
CA ALA A 246 -8.91 10.27 -4.13
C ALA A 246 -9.43 11.28 -5.16
N GLY A 247 -9.69 12.53 -4.74
CA GLY A 247 -10.09 13.60 -5.65
C GLY A 247 -9.01 13.94 -6.68
N LEU A 248 -7.75 13.93 -6.26
CA LEU A 248 -6.64 14.23 -7.16
C LEU A 248 -6.47 13.17 -8.25
N LEU A 249 -6.50 11.89 -7.89
CA LEU A 249 -6.38 10.78 -8.86
C LEU A 249 -7.60 10.71 -9.77
N GLN A 250 -8.81 10.86 -9.24
CA GLN A 250 -10.03 10.86 -10.06
C GLN A 250 -10.05 12.01 -11.08
N ARG A 251 -9.46 13.18 -10.74
CA ARG A 251 -9.33 14.32 -11.67
C ARG A 251 -8.22 14.12 -12.70
N ALA A 252 -7.22 13.30 -12.41
CA ALA A 252 -6.05 13.10 -13.25
C ALA A 252 -6.41 12.43 -14.59
N ASN A 253 -5.86 12.94 -15.68
CA ASN A 253 -5.94 12.26 -16.96
C ASN A 253 -4.91 11.12 -17.06
N LEU A 254 -3.78 11.26 -16.35
CA LEU A 254 -2.69 10.29 -16.35
C LEU A 254 -1.91 10.39 -15.04
N ALA A 255 -1.59 9.25 -14.45
CA ALA A 255 -0.66 9.17 -13.34
C ALA A 255 0.72 8.67 -13.78
N ILE A 256 1.79 9.24 -13.22
CA ILE A 256 3.15 8.68 -13.30
C ILE A 256 3.52 8.23 -11.90
N SER A 257 3.75 6.93 -11.70
CA SER A 257 3.86 6.40 -10.34
C SER A 257 4.87 5.28 -10.20
N ARG A 258 5.35 5.09 -8.96
CA ARG A 258 5.89 3.81 -8.52
C ARG A 258 4.77 2.75 -8.46
N ALA A 259 5.15 1.46 -8.45
CA ALA A 259 4.19 0.36 -8.45
C ALA A 259 4.02 -0.28 -7.05
N GLY A 260 3.86 0.55 -6.03
CA GLY A 260 3.45 0.10 -4.70
C GLY A 260 2.00 -0.41 -4.72
N ALA A 261 1.74 -1.54 -4.06
CA ALA A 261 0.42 -2.20 -4.11
C ALA A 261 -0.74 -1.27 -3.71
N GLY A 262 -0.59 -0.48 -2.64
CA GLY A 262 -1.62 0.48 -2.22
C GLY A 262 -1.92 1.54 -3.29
N THR A 263 -0.89 2.15 -3.87
CA THR A 263 -1.07 3.15 -4.93
C THR A 263 -1.74 2.54 -6.17
N LEU A 264 -1.36 1.32 -6.55
CA LEU A 264 -1.98 0.63 -7.66
C LEU A 264 -3.47 0.36 -7.42
N THR A 265 -3.83 -0.06 -6.21
CA THR A 265 -5.24 -0.24 -5.85
C THR A 265 -6.01 1.09 -5.87
N GLU A 266 -5.41 2.18 -5.41
CA GLU A 266 -5.98 3.53 -5.48
C GLU A 266 -6.22 3.95 -6.94
N LEU A 267 -5.22 3.73 -7.84
CA LEU A 267 -5.34 4.00 -9.27
C LEU A 267 -6.45 3.17 -9.95
N ALA A 268 -6.58 1.89 -9.57
CA ALA A 268 -7.63 1.03 -10.09
C ALA A 268 -9.03 1.55 -9.71
N ILE A 269 -9.25 1.85 -8.44
CA ILE A 269 -10.56 2.33 -7.93
C ILE A 269 -10.93 3.70 -8.51
N THR A 270 -9.94 4.56 -8.78
CA THR A 270 -10.18 5.88 -9.39
C THR A 270 -10.19 5.84 -10.92
N GLN A 271 -10.02 4.66 -11.53
CA GLN A 271 -9.98 4.47 -12.98
C GLN A 271 -8.91 5.35 -13.64
N THR A 272 -7.79 5.56 -12.94
CA THR A 272 -6.74 6.48 -13.40
C THR A 272 -5.72 5.74 -14.26
N PRO A 273 -5.59 6.05 -15.56
CA PRO A 273 -4.55 5.50 -16.42
C PRO A 273 -3.15 5.79 -15.87
N ALA A 274 -2.21 4.87 -16.02
CA ALA A 274 -0.91 5.08 -15.41
C ALA A 274 0.28 4.73 -16.32
N ILE A 275 1.38 5.48 -16.12
CA ILE A 275 2.74 5.07 -16.46
C ILE A 275 3.42 4.64 -15.17
N LEU A 276 3.77 3.37 -15.06
CA LEU A 276 4.37 2.78 -13.89
C LEU A 276 5.88 2.62 -14.06
N ILE A 277 6.62 3.12 -13.08
CA ILE A 277 8.06 3.01 -12.99
C ILE A 277 8.40 2.26 -11.71
N PRO A 278 8.46 0.91 -11.73
CA PRO A 278 8.76 0.11 -10.55
C PRO A 278 10.08 0.52 -9.90
N TYR A 279 10.10 0.52 -8.55
CA TYR A 279 11.32 0.80 -7.81
C TYR A 279 12.35 -0.32 -7.99
N PRO A 280 13.56 -0.03 -8.53
CA PRO A 280 14.51 -1.08 -8.94
C PRO A 280 15.13 -1.84 -7.76
N TYR A 281 15.12 -1.25 -6.57
CA TYR A 281 15.67 -1.86 -5.34
C TYR A 281 14.57 -2.42 -4.43
N ALA A 282 13.36 -2.60 -4.95
CA ALA A 282 12.28 -3.24 -4.22
C ALA A 282 12.67 -4.69 -3.88
N ALA A 283 12.42 -5.10 -2.62
CA ALA A 283 12.74 -6.45 -2.18
C ALA A 283 12.09 -7.48 -3.13
N GLU A 284 12.90 -8.40 -3.66
CA GLU A 284 12.46 -9.43 -4.62
C GLU A 284 11.74 -8.84 -5.87
N ASP A 285 12.04 -7.58 -6.21
CA ASP A 285 11.46 -6.85 -7.34
C ASP A 285 9.92 -6.78 -7.32
N HIS A 286 9.31 -6.83 -6.11
CA HIS A 286 7.85 -6.94 -5.96
C HIS A 286 7.08 -5.85 -6.71
N GLN A 287 7.63 -4.63 -6.86
CA GLN A 287 6.96 -3.58 -7.61
C GLN A 287 6.85 -3.90 -9.11
N ALA A 288 7.82 -4.61 -9.69
CA ALA A 288 7.71 -5.03 -11.07
C ALA A 288 6.64 -6.10 -11.27
N TYR A 289 6.50 -7.03 -10.31
CA TYR A 289 5.41 -8.01 -10.34
C TYR A 289 4.04 -7.35 -10.18
N ASN A 290 3.91 -6.37 -9.29
CA ASN A 290 2.69 -5.58 -9.15
C ASN A 290 2.34 -4.84 -10.46
N ALA A 291 3.32 -4.15 -11.06
CA ALA A 291 3.16 -3.44 -12.31
C ALA A 291 2.79 -4.37 -13.48
N ALA A 292 3.32 -5.61 -13.48
CA ALA A 292 3.01 -6.59 -14.52
C ALA A 292 1.52 -6.97 -14.55
N VAL A 293 0.83 -6.98 -13.40
CA VAL A 293 -0.63 -7.21 -13.35
C VAL A 293 -1.37 -6.08 -14.07
N PHE A 294 -1.02 -4.83 -13.81
CA PHE A 294 -1.64 -3.67 -14.47
C PHE A 294 -1.33 -3.62 -15.96
N LYS A 295 -0.09 -3.95 -16.34
CA LYS A 295 0.30 -4.06 -17.76
C LYS A 295 -0.49 -5.15 -18.49
N ALA A 296 -0.64 -6.32 -17.87
CA ALA A 296 -1.37 -7.44 -18.45
C ALA A 296 -2.87 -7.14 -18.62
N ALA A 297 -3.44 -6.34 -17.72
CA ALA A 297 -4.82 -5.87 -17.81
C ALA A 297 -5.02 -4.76 -18.87
N GLY A 298 -3.96 -4.10 -19.36
CA GLY A 298 -4.08 -2.94 -20.23
C GLY A 298 -4.14 -1.59 -19.48
N ALA A 299 -4.21 -1.61 -18.16
CA ALA A 299 -4.41 -0.44 -17.30
C ALA A 299 -3.20 0.50 -17.20
N ALA A 300 -2.00 0.05 -17.56
CA ALA A 300 -0.79 0.86 -17.46
C ALA A 300 0.27 0.53 -18.51
N LEU A 301 1.06 1.55 -18.87
CA LEU A 301 2.38 1.36 -19.48
C LEU A 301 3.42 1.17 -18.38
N VAL A 302 4.34 0.23 -18.57
CA VAL A 302 5.36 -0.09 -17.57
C VAL A 302 6.75 0.07 -18.17
N PHE A 303 7.59 0.84 -17.48
CA PHE A 303 8.98 1.06 -17.89
C PHE A 303 9.92 0.77 -16.71
N ARG A 304 11.03 0.08 -16.97
CA ARG A 304 12.13 -0.03 -16.00
C ARG A 304 12.85 1.31 -15.91
N GLN A 305 13.22 1.71 -14.71
CA GLN A 305 13.86 3.01 -14.45
C GLN A 305 15.17 3.21 -15.24
N ASP A 306 15.96 2.16 -15.39
CA ASP A 306 17.23 2.15 -16.12
C ASP A 306 17.10 2.19 -17.65
N GLN A 307 15.89 1.93 -18.17
CA GLN A 307 15.55 1.93 -19.59
C GLN A 307 14.74 3.16 -20.02
N LEU A 308 14.36 4.01 -19.07
CA LEU A 308 13.47 5.15 -19.30
C LEU A 308 14.27 6.46 -19.36
N THR A 309 14.37 7.05 -20.55
CA THR A 309 14.93 8.39 -20.72
C THR A 309 13.86 9.48 -20.62
N SER A 310 14.28 10.73 -20.41
CA SER A 310 13.37 11.88 -20.36
C SER A 310 12.64 12.08 -21.68
N GLU A 311 13.31 11.88 -22.83
CA GLU A 311 12.72 12.03 -24.17
C GLU A 311 11.62 10.96 -24.39
N LEU A 312 11.89 9.71 -23.99
CA LEU A 312 10.93 8.62 -24.11
C LEU A 312 9.71 8.87 -23.24
N LEU A 313 9.92 9.27 -21.96
CA LEU A 313 8.82 9.56 -21.04
C LEU A 313 8.01 10.77 -21.55
N ALA A 314 8.69 11.86 -21.95
CA ALA A 314 8.01 13.04 -22.46
C ALA A 314 7.13 12.72 -23.69
N SER A 315 7.67 11.99 -24.65
CA SER A 315 6.95 11.55 -25.86
C SER A 315 5.76 10.64 -25.54
N LYS A 316 5.93 9.65 -24.64
CA LYS A 316 4.84 8.72 -24.27
C LYS A 316 3.69 9.42 -23.57
N VAL A 317 3.98 10.35 -22.66
CA VAL A 317 2.96 11.15 -21.98
C VAL A 317 2.17 12.00 -22.99
N LEU A 318 2.84 12.73 -23.88
CA LEU A 318 2.17 13.56 -24.89
C LEU A 318 1.32 12.70 -25.85
N SER A 319 1.84 11.56 -26.29
CA SER A 319 1.10 10.63 -27.14
C SER A 319 -0.18 10.11 -26.47
N LEU A 320 -0.12 9.75 -25.19
CA LEU A 320 -1.30 9.31 -24.42
C LEU A 320 -2.32 10.45 -24.26
N LEU A 321 -1.88 11.65 -23.89
CA LEU A 321 -2.77 12.81 -23.73
C LEU A 321 -3.44 13.24 -25.04
N GLN A 322 -2.82 12.95 -26.20
CA GLN A 322 -3.39 13.16 -27.53
C GLN A 322 -4.33 12.04 -27.98
N SER A 323 -4.48 10.99 -27.16
CA SER A 323 -5.30 9.81 -27.47
C SER A 323 -6.35 9.56 -26.35
N PRO A 324 -7.41 10.38 -26.25
CA PRO A 324 -8.42 10.29 -25.19
C PRO A 324 -9.08 8.90 -25.11
N GLU A 325 -9.32 8.26 -26.24
CA GLU A 325 -9.91 6.92 -26.30
C GLU A 325 -8.98 5.88 -25.67
N GLN A 326 -7.66 6.00 -25.88
CA GLN A 326 -6.70 5.11 -25.26
C GLN A 326 -6.65 5.31 -23.74
N LEU A 327 -6.65 6.56 -23.25
CA LEU A 327 -6.71 6.85 -21.83
C LEU A 327 -8.02 6.32 -21.20
N LYS A 328 -9.15 6.50 -21.88
CA LYS A 328 -10.42 5.97 -21.42
C LYS A 328 -10.37 4.44 -21.31
N GLN A 329 -9.89 3.75 -22.33
CA GLN A 329 -9.75 2.28 -22.29
C GLN A 329 -8.83 1.82 -21.15
N MET A 330 -7.68 2.49 -20.95
CA MET A 330 -6.78 2.18 -19.82
C MET A 330 -7.46 2.38 -18.46
N GLY A 331 -8.34 3.39 -18.34
CA GLY A 331 -9.14 3.61 -17.13
C GLY A 331 -10.17 2.49 -16.91
N GLU A 332 -10.88 2.07 -17.94
CA GLU A 332 -11.83 0.96 -17.91
C GLU A 332 -11.11 -0.37 -17.58
N ASP A 333 -9.93 -0.59 -18.13
CA ASP A 333 -9.09 -1.75 -17.82
C ASP A 333 -8.58 -1.73 -16.37
N ALA A 334 -8.33 -0.54 -15.80
CA ALA A 334 -7.99 -0.38 -14.38
C ALA A 334 -9.17 -0.70 -13.47
N ASP A 335 -10.37 -0.24 -13.82
CA ASP A 335 -11.61 -0.56 -13.11
C ASP A 335 -11.92 -2.06 -13.10
N ALA A 336 -11.68 -2.75 -14.22
CA ALA A 336 -11.90 -4.18 -14.36
C ALA A 336 -11.09 -5.05 -13.39
N ILE A 337 -9.96 -4.54 -12.89
CA ILE A 337 -9.12 -5.22 -11.87
C ILE A 337 -9.27 -4.62 -10.47
N ALA A 338 -10.12 -3.61 -10.30
CA ALA A 338 -10.39 -3.02 -9.00
C ALA A 338 -11.23 -3.96 -8.11
N VAL A 339 -11.02 -3.86 -6.81
CA VAL A 339 -11.82 -4.58 -5.79
C VAL A 339 -12.34 -3.54 -4.78
N PRO A 340 -13.39 -2.80 -5.12
CA PRO A 340 -13.88 -1.70 -4.27
C PRO A 340 -14.37 -2.17 -2.89
N ASP A 341 -14.92 -3.37 -2.80
CA ASP A 341 -15.42 -4.02 -1.57
C ASP A 341 -14.33 -4.81 -0.80
N SER A 342 -13.05 -4.55 -1.10
CA SER A 342 -11.91 -5.30 -0.51
C SER A 342 -11.89 -5.27 1.03
N ALA A 343 -12.22 -4.14 1.65
CA ALA A 343 -12.28 -4.02 3.11
C ALA A 343 -13.40 -4.88 3.71
N GLU A 344 -14.57 -4.92 3.07
CA GLU A 344 -15.70 -5.76 3.48
C GLU A 344 -15.37 -7.25 3.31
N ARG A 345 -14.81 -7.66 2.16
CA ARG A 345 -14.36 -9.05 1.92
C ARG A 345 -13.38 -9.49 3.00
N LEU A 346 -12.44 -8.62 3.33
CA LEU A 346 -11.43 -8.92 4.35
C LEU A 346 -12.07 -9.03 5.74
N ALA A 347 -13.01 -8.15 6.09
CA ALA A 347 -13.75 -8.23 7.36
C ALA A 347 -14.59 -9.50 7.47
N ASN A 348 -15.25 -9.90 6.37
CA ASN A 348 -16.02 -11.15 6.32
C ASN A 348 -15.13 -12.37 6.52
N LEU A 349 -13.90 -12.35 5.97
CA LEU A 349 -12.93 -13.42 6.19
C LEU A 349 -12.43 -13.45 7.65
N VAL A 350 -12.27 -12.29 8.31
CA VAL A 350 -11.97 -12.22 9.75
C VAL A 350 -13.09 -12.86 10.57
N ARG A 351 -14.36 -12.48 10.31
CA ARG A 351 -15.53 -13.04 11.02
C ARG A 351 -15.60 -14.57 10.91
N GLN A 352 -15.43 -15.10 9.70
CA GLN A 352 -15.43 -16.56 9.45
C GLN A 352 -14.34 -17.32 10.20
N LEU A 353 -13.24 -16.67 10.56
CA LEU A 353 -12.11 -17.35 11.22
C LEU A 353 -12.14 -17.20 12.75
N VAL A 354 -12.79 -16.17 13.27
CA VAL A 354 -12.72 -15.79 14.69
C VAL A 354 -14.02 -16.13 15.43
N GLU A 355 -15.13 -16.19 14.73
CA GLU A 355 -16.43 -16.66 15.23
C GLU A 355 -16.57 -18.19 15.04
#